data_93e1b8f9098e6b5e01efad34e732aaea
#
_entry.id   93e1b8f9098e6b5e01efad34e732aaea
#
_cell.length_a   1.000
_cell.length_b   1.000
_cell.length_c   1.000
_cell.angle_alpha   90.00
_cell.angle_beta   90.00
_cell.angle_gamma   90.00
#
_symmetry.space_group_name_H-M   'P 1'
#
loop_
_entity.id
_entity.type
_entity.pdbx_description
1 polymer ?
#
loop_
_entity_poly.entity_id
_entity_poly.type
_entity_poly.pdbx_seq_one_letter_code
_entity_poly.pdbx_strand_id
1 'polypeptide(L)'
;RRSSDLEICLRNGTMADCNGCSYTACMHFGEQGGCFYGGPMVEEVYPAVRSCDTLVMVCANYNDALSANLTACVNRLTALFRQTRFYDKRLYGLVVSGYSGGDLLARQLISALNMNKAFYLPPRFCLLETANERGSLVRLPGIREKAQRFARQMME
;
A
#
# COMPACT_ATOMS: atom_id res chain seq x y z
N ARG A 1 20.96 -11.68 -3.39
CA ARG A 1 19.95 -11.57 -2.30
C ARG A 1 18.78 -12.45 -2.70
N ARG A 2 18.39 -13.41 -1.86
CA ARG A 2 17.10 -14.08 -2.03
C ARG A 2 16.03 -13.04 -1.74
N SER A 3 15.18 -12.73 -2.72
CA SER A 3 13.94 -11.97 -2.52
C SER A 3 13.05 -12.81 -1.62
N SER A 4 12.75 -12.33 -0.42
CA SER A 4 11.71 -12.90 0.41
C SER A 4 10.51 -11.96 0.26
N ASP A 5 9.54 -12.36 -0.57
CA ASP A 5 8.29 -11.63 -0.69
C ASP A 5 7.48 -11.83 0.60
N LEU A 6 7.06 -10.72 1.20
CA LEU A 6 6.19 -10.73 2.38
C LEU A 6 4.81 -10.21 1.99
N GLU A 7 3.79 -11.01 2.20
CA GLU A 7 2.39 -10.64 2.00
C GLU A 7 1.71 -10.38 3.34
N ILE A 8 1.08 -9.20 3.47
CA ILE A 8 0.29 -8.81 4.64
C ILE A 8 -1.14 -8.58 4.21
N CYS A 9 -2.06 -9.38 4.73
CA CYS A 9 -3.49 -9.25 4.45
C CYS A 9 -4.17 -8.34 5.47
N LEU A 10 -4.62 -7.15 5.05
CA LEU A 10 -5.28 -6.17 5.91
C LEU A 10 -6.79 -6.41 6.09
N ARG A 11 -7.33 -7.54 5.63
CA ARG A 11 -8.77 -7.86 5.70
C ARG A 11 -9.23 -8.44 7.05
N ASN A 12 -8.36 -8.56 8.00
CA ASN A 12 -8.62 -9.30 9.25
C ASN A 12 -9.60 -8.62 10.23
N GLY A 13 -10.14 -7.45 9.91
CA GLY A 13 -11.10 -6.74 10.76
C GLY A 13 -10.53 -6.10 12.02
N THR A 14 -9.23 -6.27 12.28
CA THR A 14 -8.56 -5.74 13.49
C THR A 14 -7.80 -4.44 13.25
N MET A 15 -7.85 -3.91 12.04
CA MET A 15 -7.18 -2.66 11.67
C MET A 15 -7.93 -1.45 12.23
N ALA A 16 -7.40 -0.83 13.26
CA ALA A 16 -7.90 0.47 13.72
C ALA A 16 -7.40 1.59 12.83
N ASP A 17 -8.24 2.58 12.53
CA ASP A 17 -7.84 3.77 11.80
C ASP A 17 -7.06 4.76 12.70
N CYS A 18 -6.51 5.78 12.09
CA CYS A 18 -5.88 6.92 12.75
C CYS A 18 -6.95 7.89 13.26
N ASN A 19 -7.12 8.02 14.57
CA ASN A 19 -8.08 8.94 15.17
C ASN A 19 -7.49 10.34 15.48
N GLY A 20 -6.34 10.69 14.87
CA GLY A 20 -5.79 12.04 14.96
C GLY A 20 -5.19 12.38 16.33
N CYS A 21 -4.19 11.64 16.79
CA CYS A 21 -3.42 12.03 17.97
C CYS A 21 -2.79 13.41 17.79
N SER A 22 -2.55 14.12 18.91
CA SER A 22 -1.75 15.34 18.88
C SER A 22 -0.37 15.05 18.26
N TYR A 23 0.27 16.08 17.70
CA TYR A 23 1.60 15.94 17.12
C TYR A 23 2.60 15.31 18.11
N THR A 24 2.64 15.83 19.34
CA THR A 24 3.52 15.33 20.41
C THR A 24 3.28 13.89 20.76
N ALA A 25 2.01 13.47 20.88
CA ALA A 25 1.68 12.07 21.15
C ALA A 25 2.07 11.15 19.97
N CYS A 26 1.81 11.58 18.74
CA CYS A 26 2.20 10.82 17.55
C CYS A 26 3.73 10.68 17.44
N MET A 27 4.48 11.72 17.76
CA MET A 27 5.95 11.69 17.81
C MET A 27 6.45 10.73 18.89
N HIS A 28 5.92 10.82 20.10
CA HIS A 28 6.31 9.96 21.22
C HIS A 28 6.22 8.46 20.88
N PHE A 29 5.07 8.02 20.36
CA PHE A 29 4.90 6.62 19.93
C PHE A 29 5.76 6.27 18.71
N GLY A 30 5.89 7.19 17.75
CA GLY A 30 6.74 7.03 16.58
C GLY A 30 8.21 6.79 16.92
N GLU A 31 8.76 7.57 17.86
CA GLU A 31 10.14 7.43 18.36
C GLU A 31 10.39 6.07 19.00
N GLN A 32 9.38 5.47 19.58
CA GLN A 32 9.42 4.09 20.11
C GLN A 32 9.17 3.03 19.01
N GLY A 33 9.09 3.44 17.77
CA GLY A 33 8.86 2.55 16.62
C GLY A 33 7.43 2.08 16.47
N GLY A 34 6.47 2.70 17.16
CA GLY A 34 5.08 2.27 17.24
C GLY A 34 4.06 3.34 16.87
N CYS A 35 2.81 3.04 17.20
CA CYS A 35 1.66 3.91 17.10
C CYS A 35 0.74 3.58 18.28
N PHE A 36 0.08 4.58 18.87
CA PHE A 36 -0.81 4.41 20.02
C PHE A 36 -1.83 3.27 19.85
N TYR A 37 -2.34 3.09 18.64
CA TYR A 37 -3.37 2.08 18.35
C TYR A 37 -2.83 0.67 18.14
N GLY A 38 -1.51 0.44 18.20
CA GLY A 38 -0.91 -0.91 18.15
C GLY A 38 -1.37 -1.79 16.98
N GLY A 39 -1.48 -3.08 17.26
CA GLY A 39 -2.03 -4.09 16.34
C GLY A 39 -1.22 -4.32 15.08
N PRO A 40 -1.82 -4.88 14.00
CA PRO A 40 -1.11 -5.31 12.79
C PRO A 40 -0.23 -4.23 12.15
N MET A 41 -0.59 -2.95 12.29
CA MET A 41 0.26 -1.87 11.80
C MET A 41 1.64 -1.84 12.46
N VAL A 42 1.69 -2.02 13.77
CA VAL A 42 2.94 -1.96 14.55
C VAL A 42 3.67 -3.30 14.51
N GLU A 43 2.93 -4.40 14.57
CA GLU A 43 3.46 -5.74 14.68
C GLU A 43 3.96 -6.31 13.36
N GLU A 44 3.30 -5.96 12.24
CA GLU A 44 3.57 -6.53 10.91
C GLU A 44 3.97 -5.47 9.88
N VAL A 45 3.14 -4.43 9.69
CA VAL A 45 3.33 -3.46 8.59
C VAL A 45 4.58 -2.61 8.78
N TYR A 46 4.81 -2.07 9.98
CA TYR A 46 5.98 -1.20 10.22
C TYR A 46 7.31 -1.93 10.04
N PRO A 47 7.52 -3.14 10.60
CA PRO A 47 8.74 -3.91 10.33
C PRO A 47 8.92 -4.23 8.85
N ALA A 48 7.84 -4.61 8.15
CA ALA A 48 7.87 -4.90 6.72
C ALA A 48 8.25 -3.66 5.89
N VAL A 49 7.62 -2.52 6.15
CA VAL A 49 7.93 -1.27 5.43
C VAL A 49 9.34 -0.77 5.72
N ARG A 50 9.84 -0.96 6.94
CA ARG A 50 11.24 -0.60 7.25
C ARG A 50 12.25 -1.44 6.46
N SER A 51 11.99 -2.73 6.30
CA SER A 51 12.94 -3.68 5.71
C SER A 51 12.83 -3.83 4.19
N CYS A 52 11.70 -3.45 3.58
CA CYS A 52 11.49 -3.64 2.15
C CYS A 52 12.18 -2.55 1.30
N ASP A 53 12.57 -2.92 0.09
CA ASP A 53 13.01 -2.00 -0.96
C ASP A 53 11.82 -1.55 -1.85
N THR A 54 10.75 -2.34 -1.84
CA THR A 54 9.56 -2.14 -2.69
C THR A 54 8.29 -2.42 -1.91
N LEU A 55 7.35 -1.47 -1.93
CA LEU A 55 6.01 -1.63 -1.42
C LEU A 55 5.02 -1.80 -2.58
N VAL A 56 4.25 -2.87 -2.55
CA VAL A 56 3.17 -3.13 -3.51
C VAL A 56 1.83 -3.02 -2.80
N MET A 57 1.01 -2.06 -3.23
CA MET A 57 -0.35 -1.89 -2.71
C MET A 57 -1.35 -2.63 -3.61
N VAL A 58 -1.97 -3.67 -3.08
CA VAL A 58 -3.01 -4.44 -3.80
C VAL A 58 -4.38 -3.93 -3.38
N CYS A 59 -5.07 -3.28 -4.32
CA CYS A 59 -6.28 -2.51 -4.05
C CYS A 59 -7.47 -3.04 -4.85
N ALA A 60 -8.55 -3.38 -4.17
CA ALA A 60 -9.86 -3.48 -4.82
C ALA A 60 -10.55 -2.12 -4.78
N ASN A 61 -11.16 -1.74 -5.90
CA ASN A 61 -11.92 -0.50 -5.98
C ASN A 61 -13.32 -0.67 -5.39
N TYR A 62 -13.64 0.12 -4.38
CA TYR A 62 -14.97 0.24 -3.79
C TYR A 62 -15.39 1.71 -3.83
N ASN A 63 -16.36 2.04 -4.69
CA ASN A 63 -16.87 3.42 -4.83
C ASN A 63 -15.77 4.46 -5.12
N ASP A 64 -14.84 4.12 -6.02
CA ASP A 64 -13.73 4.98 -6.45
C ASP A 64 -12.80 5.44 -5.32
N ALA A 65 -12.69 4.61 -4.28
CA ALA A 65 -11.85 4.86 -3.12
C ALA A 65 -11.07 3.61 -2.68
N LEU A 66 -9.95 3.85 -1.99
CA LEU A 66 -9.25 2.79 -1.26
C LEU A 66 -10.18 2.21 -0.18
N SER A 67 -10.05 0.91 0.05
CA SER A 67 -10.80 0.27 1.15
C SER A 67 -10.45 0.89 2.50
N ALA A 68 -11.35 0.80 3.47
CA ALA A 68 -11.16 1.36 4.81
C ALA A 68 -9.84 0.90 5.44
N ASN A 69 -9.50 -0.38 5.36
CA ASN A 69 -8.26 -0.91 5.94
C ASN A 69 -7.00 -0.39 5.23
N LEU A 70 -7.04 -0.21 3.91
CA LEU A 70 -5.92 0.40 3.18
C LEU A 70 -5.78 1.89 3.53
N THR A 71 -6.89 2.60 3.67
CA THR A 71 -6.90 3.98 4.14
C THR A 71 -6.33 4.10 5.56
N ALA A 72 -6.76 3.23 6.47
CA ALA A 72 -6.22 3.16 7.82
C ALA A 72 -4.70 2.87 7.81
N CYS A 73 -4.25 1.94 6.98
CA CYS A 73 -2.83 1.64 6.79
C CYS A 73 -2.06 2.89 6.35
N VAL A 74 -2.50 3.55 5.29
CA VAL A 74 -1.89 4.78 4.76
C VAL A 74 -1.83 5.89 5.83
N ASN A 75 -2.94 6.12 6.54
CA ASN A 75 -3.01 7.13 7.59
C ASN A 75 -2.01 6.84 8.71
N ARG A 76 -1.94 5.60 9.15
CA ARG A 76 -1.09 5.19 10.27
C ARG A 76 0.39 5.09 9.91
N LEU A 77 0.75 4.94 8.63
CA LEU A 77 2.15 5.08 8.19
C LEU A 77 2.74 6.45 8.56
N THR A 78 1.93 7.42 8.90
CA THR A 78 2.40 8.74 9.35
C THR A 78 3.30 8.67 10.58
N ALA A 79 3.02 7.81 11.55
CA ALA A 79 3.87 7.65 12.73
C ALA A 79 5.26 7.13 12.34
N LEU A 80 5.32 6.14 11.45
CA LEU A 80 6.59 5.63 10.93
C LEU A 80 7.32 6.67 10.07
N PHE A 81 6.60 7.40 9.21
CA PHE A 81 7.17 8.43 8.35
C PHE A 81 7.80 9.60 9.11
N ARG A 82 7.35 9.89 10.31
CA ARG A 82 7.97 10.92 11.17
C ARG A 82 9.41 10.58 11.56
N GLN A 83 9.73 9.29 11.61
CA GLN A 83 11.07 8.79 12.00
C GLN A 83 11.90 8.38 10.79
N THR A 84 11.27 7.92 9.72
CA THR A 84 11.93 7.33 8.57
C THR A 84 11.34 7.88 7.28
N ARG A 85 12.18 8.41 6.40
CA ARG A 85 11.76 8.79 5.04
C ARG A 85 11.79 7.57 4.13
N PHE A 86 10.94 7.58 3.10
CA PHE A 86 10.77 6.43 2.21
C PHE A 86 11.33 6.68 0.80
N TYR A 87 12.29 7.59 0.63
CA TYR A 87 12.89 7.96 -0.67
C TYR A 87 13.54 6.79 -1.39
N ASP A 88 14.05 5.83 -0.64
CA ASP A 88 14.73 4.63 -1.11
C ASP A 88 13.78 3.48 -1.43
N LYS A 89 12.49 3.66 -1.18
CA LYS A 89 11.47 2.61 -1.33
C LYS A 89 10.60 2.87 -2.55
N ARG A 90 10.56 1.89 -3.44
CA ARG A 90 9.71 1.95 -4.64
C ARG A 90 8.26 1.66 -4.28
N LEU A 91 7.33 2.43 -4.86
CA LEU A 91 5.89 2.21 -4.74
C LEU A 91 5.33 1.60 -6.01
N TYR A 92 4.64 0.49 -5.88
CA TYR A 92 3.81 -0.07 -6.94
C TYR A 92 2.38 -0.27 -6.46
N GLY A 93 1.44 -0.23 -7.41
CA GLY A 93 0.02 -0.47 -7.19
C GLY A 93 -0.52 -1.54 -8.12
N LEU A 94 -1.38 -2.40 -7.60
CA LEU A 94 -2.21 -3.29 -8.39
C LEU A 94 -3.67 -2.99 -8.02
N VAL A 95 -4.42 -2.45 -8.98
CA VAL A 95 -5.80 -2.01 -8.75
C VAL A 95 -6.75 -2.84 -9.60
N VAL A 96 -7.76 -3.40 -8.96
CA VAL A 96 -8.84 -4.13 -9.65
C VAL A 96 -10.16 -3.39 -9.39
N SER A 97 -10.81 -2.96 -10.46
CA SER A 97 -12.11 -2.28 -10.42
C SER A 97 -13.20 -3.16 -11.02
N GLY A 98 -14.42 -3.07 -10.48
CA GLY A 98 -15.57 -3.75 -11.08
C GLY A 98 -15.94 -3.18 -12.47
N TYR A 99 -15.80 -1.86 -12.63
CA TYR A 99 -16.11 -1.14 -13.87
C TYR A 99 -15.05 -0.08 -14.17
N SER A 100 -15.14 1.08 -13.57
CA SER A 100 -14.29 2.25 -13.79
C SER A 100 -13.60 2.69 -12.49
N GLY A 101 -12.91 3.83 -12.53
CA GLY A 101 -12.37 4.49 -11.33
C GLY A 101 -11.05 3.92 -10.81
N GLY A 102 -10.44 2.94 -11.48
CA GLY A 102 -9.13 2.43 -11.07
C GLY A 102 -8.03 3.50 -11.09
N ASP A 103 -8.11 4.46 -12.00
CA ASP A 103 -7.22 5.61 -12.06
C ASP A 103 -7.36 6.54 -10.85
N LEU A 104 -8.55 6.63 -10.25
CA LEU A 104 -8.77 7.41 -9.03
C LEU A 104 -8.02 6.81 -7.85
N LEU A 105 -8.00 5.49 -7.72
CA LEU A 105 -7.20 4.81 -6.70
C LEU A 105 -5.71 5.01 -6.94
N ALA A 106 -5.25 4.92 -8.19
CA ALA A 106 -3.86 5.20 -8.53
C ALA A 106 -3.45 6.62 -8.12
N ARG A 107 -4.31 7.62 -8.37
CA ARG A 107 -4.09 9.00 -7.91
C ARG A 107 -4.07 9.12 -6.38
N GLN A 108 -4.92 8.39 -5.67
CA GLN A 108 -4.89 8.34 -4.20
C GLN A 108 -3.57 7.77 -3.68
N LEU A 109 -3.05 6.70 -4.30
CA LEU A 109 -1.73 6.16 -3.96
C LEU A 109 -0.60 7.17 -4.21
N ILE A 110 -0.63 7.88 -5.34
CA ILE A 110 0.35 8.95 -5.63
C ILE A 110 0.27 10.02 -4.55
N SER A 111 -0.90 10.56 -4.29
CA SER A 111 -1.09 11.63 -3.32
C SER A 111 -0.66 11.21 -1.91
N ALA A 112 -1.13 10.04 -1.46
CA ALA A 112 -0.97 9.62 -0.08
C ALA A 112 0.42 9.02 0.23
N LEU A 113 1.06 8.38 -0.72
CA LEU A 113 2.32 7.67 -0.50
C LEU A 113 3.50 8.34 -1.19
N ASN A 114 3.39 8.72 -2.46
CA ASN A 114 4.50 9.41 -3.12
C ASN A 114 4.62 10.87 -2.64
N MET A 115 3.59 11.68 -2.82
CA MET A 115 3.67 13.11 -2.49
C MET A 115 3.74 13.37 -0.98
N ASN A 116 2.96 12.64 -0.19
CA ASN A 116 2.88 12.88 1.26
C ASN A 116 3.96 12.15 2.07
N LYS A 117 4.39 10.98 1.63
CA LYS A 117 5.34 10.10 2.37
C LYS A 117 6.64 9.81 1.63
N ALA A 118 6.83 10.43 0.46
CA ALA A 118 8.09 10.40 -0.29
C ALA A 118 8.54 9.00 -0.79
N PHE A 119 7.60 8.06 -1.00
CA PHE A 119 7.94 6.85 -1.75
C PHE A 119 8.35 7.21 -3.18
N TYR A 120 9.38 6.55 -3.69
CA TYR A 120 9.76 6.69 -5.09
C TYR A 120 8.72 6.07 -6.01
N LEU A 121 8.30 6.80 -7.03
CA LEU A 121 7.29 6.39 -8.00
C LEU A 121 7.96 5.97 -9.31
N PRO A 122 8.11 4.66 -9.59
CA PRO A 122 8.69 4.19 -10.84
C PRO A 122 7.77 4.49 -12.04
N PRO A 123 8.31 4.56 -13.28
CA PRO A 123 7.48 4.54 -14.47
C PRO A 123 6.54 3.33 -14.47
N ARG A 124 5.27 3.52 -14.90
CA ARG A 124 4.26 2.45 -14.90
C ARG A 124 4.07 1.79 -13.52
N PHE A 125 4.12 2.58 -12.46
CA PHE A 125 4.01 2.10 -11.09
C PHE A 125 2.73 1.32 -10.79
N CYS A 126 1.69 1.43 -11.61
CA CYS A 126 0.38 0.84 -11.32
C CYS A 126 -0.13 -0.03 -12.48
N LEU A 127 -0.53 -1.25 -12.15
CA LEU A 127 -1.31 -2.13 -13.02
C LEU A 127 -2.79 -1.95 -12.70
N LEU A 128 -3.57 -1.50 -13.68
CA LEU A 128 -5.02 -1.29 -13.56
C LEU A 128 -5.74 -2.33 -14.40
N GLU A 129 -6.65 -3.09 -13.79
CA GLU A 129 -7.47 -4.09 -14.48
C GLU A 129 -8.94 -3.98 -14.06
N THR A 130 -9.82 -4.40 -14.95
CA THR A 130 -11.27 -4.42 -14.70
C THR A 130 -11.76 -5.85 -14.63
N ALA A 131 -12.33 -6.21 -13.48
CA ALA A 131 -12.89 -7.55 -13.24
C ALA A 131 -13.91 -7.48 -12.10
N ASN A 132 -15.17 -7.73 -12.39
CA ASN A 132 -16.26 -7.56 -11.42
C ASN A 132 -16.54 -8.84 -10.60
N GLU A 133 -16.42 -10.01 -11.19
CA GLU A 133 -16.76 -11.26 -10.51
C GLU A 133 -15.54 -11.92 -9.86
N ARG A 134 -15.78 -12.62 -8.76
CA ARG A 134 -14.73 -13.40 -8.09
C ARG A 134 -14.05 -14.37 -9.07
N GLY A 135 -12.73 -14.27 -9.18
CA GLY A 135 -11.92 -15.10 -10.04
C GLY A 135 -11.98 -14.73 -11.53
N SER A 136 -12.72 -13.69 -11.94
CA SER A 136 -12.74 -13.26 -13.35
C SER A 136 -11.42 -12.63 -13.79
N LEU A 137 -10.70 -11.96 -12.89
CA LEU A 137 -9.40 -11.35 -13.18
C LEU A 137 -8.41 -12.33 -13.83
N VAL A 138 -8.27 -13.54 -13.27
CA VAL A 138 -7.31 -14.54 -13.77
C VAL A 138 -7.70 -15.15 -15.11
N ARG A 139 -8.94 -14.91 -15.57
CA ARG A 139 -9.46 -15.34 -16.86
C ARG A 139 -9.36 -14.28 -17.94
N LEU A 140 -8.95 -13.07 -17.61
CA LEU A 140 -8.80 -11.99 -18.61
C LEU A 140 -7.71 -12.36 -19.63
N PRO A 141 -7.95 -12.13 -20.92
CA PRO A 141 -6.96 -12.38 -21.96
C PRO A 141 -5.66 -11.60 -21.69
N GLY A 142 -4.53 -12.30 -21.75
CA GLY A 142 -3.20 -11.67 -21.58
C GLY A 142 -2.88 -11.19 -20.17
N ILE A 143 -3.69 -11.50 -19.15
CA ILE A 143 -3.44 -11.04 -17.77
C ILE A 143 -2.15 -11.60 -17.19
N ARG A 144 -1.82 -12.84 -17.50
CA ARG A 144 -0.59 -13.49 -17.01
C ARG A 144 0.65 -12.80 -17.54
N GLU A 145 0.67 -12.48 -18.82
CA GLU A 145 1.78 -11.76 -19.46
C GLU A 145 1.91 -10.34 -18.96
N LYS A 146 0.78 -9.66 -18.72
CA LYS A 146 0.77 -8.32 -18.09
C LYS A 146 1.34 -8.38 -16.67
N ALA A 147 0.87 -9.32 -15.85
CA ALA A 147 1.35 -9.51 -14.48
C ALA A 147 2.84 -9.85 -14.43
N GLN A 148 3.31 -10.73 -15.32
CA GLN A 148 4.72 -11.09 -15.42
C GLN A 148 5.61 -9.91 -15.83
N ARG A 149 5.16 -9.09 -16.80
CA ARG A 149 5.88 -7.87 -17.18
C ARG A 149 5.93 -6.88 -16.01
N PHE A 150 4.82 -6.70 -15.31
CA PHE A 150 4.74 -5.83 -14.15
C PHE A 150 5.65 -6.31 -13.03
N ALA A 151 5.66 -7.60 -12.73
CA ALA A 151 6.55 -8.19 -11.72
C ALA A 151 8.03 -8.03 -12.08
N ARG A 152 8.41 -8.19 -13.36
CA ARG A 152 9.79 -7.95 -13.81
C ARG A 152 10.28 -6.53 -13.55
N GLN A 153 9.42 -5.53 -13.74
CA GLN A 153 9.77 -4.13 -13.46
C GLN A 153 10.09 -3.86 -11.98
N MET A 154 9.54 -4.68 -11.08
CA MET A 154 9.83 -4.54 -9.65
C MET A 154 11.22 -5.09 -9.27
N MET A 155 11.79 -5.95 -10.11
CA MET A 155 13.09 -6.60 -9.88
C MET A 155 14.27 -5.84 -10.51
N GLU A 156 13.99 -4.91 -11.42
CA GLU A 156 14.96 -4.03 -12.05
C GLU A 156 15.27 -2.81 -11.15
#